data_4d3b34c2f902fcd08f5d87adb787a8a8
#
_entry.id   4d3b34c2f902fcd08f5d87adb787a8a8
#
_cell.length_a   1.000
_cell.length_b   1.000
_cell.length_c   1.000
_cell.angle_alpha   90.00
_cell.angle_beta   90.00
_cell.angle_gamma   90.00
#
_symmetry.space_group_name_H-M   'P 1'
#
loop_
_entity.id
_entity.type
_entity.pdbx_description
1 polymer ?
#
loop_
_entity_poly.entity_id
_entity_poly.type
_entity_poly.pdbx_seq_one_letter_code
_entity_poly.pdbx_strand_id
1 'polypeptide(L)' 'TQEVTVRPHDLTYNLTLPSEEAQRGTWVTIAIDRGQGNERLKVRIPPGTRPGTRLRLTGKGRHHIPENGDLYLTVKVA' A
#
# COMPACT_ATOMS: atom_id res chain seq x y z
N THR A 1 -18.54 4.84 4.83
CA THR A 1 -17.14 5.18 4.57
C THR A 1 -16.35 5.03 5.85
N GLN A 2 -15.36 4.17 5.83
CA GLN A 2 -14.47 4.03 6.97
C GLN A 2 -13.41 5.12 6.90
N GLU A 3 -13.28 5.86 7.97
CA GLU A 3 -12.17 6.77 8.12
C GLU A 3 -10.93 5.98 8.52
N VAL A 4 -9.85 6.20 7.80
CA VAL A 4 -8.55 5.64 8.15
C VAL A 4 -7.75 6.73 8.86
N THR A 5 -7.46 6.50 10.13
CA THR A 5 -6.60 7.41 10.88
C THR A 5 -5.15 7.03 10.60
N VAL A 6 -4.42 7.91 9.93
CA VAL A 6 -2.99 7.72 9.65
C VAL A 6 -2.19 8.24 10.84
N ARG A 7 -1.38 7.37 11.42
CA ARG A 7 -0.49 7.69 12.54
C ARG A 7 0.82 8.28 12.02
N PRO A 8 1.61 8.97 12.87
CA PRO A 8 2.86 9.62 12.42
C PRO A 8 3.86 8.69 11.74
N HIS A 9 3.88 7.40 12.08
CA HIS A 9 4.80 6.43 11.49
C HIS A 9 4.17 5.62 10.37
N ASP A 10 2.92 5.90 10.03
CA ASP A 10 2.26 5.27 8.90
C ASP A 10 2.65 5.98 7.61
N LEU A 11 2.64 5.23 6.52
CA LEU A 11 2.91 5.74 5.18
C LEU A 11 1.71 5.48 4.29
N THR A 12 1.57 6.30 3.26
CA THR A 12 0.54 6.12 2.24
C THR A 12 1.19 6.03 0.88
N TYR A 13 0.61 5.23 -0.01
CA TYR A 13 1.09 5.07 -1.37
C TYR A 13 -0.11 4.92 -2.31
N ASN A 14 -0.09 5.66 -3.40
CA ASN A 14 -1.12 5.57 -4.43
C ASN A 14 -0.59 4.74 -5.60
N LEU A 15 -1.31 3.67 -5.92
CA LEU A 15 -0.97 2.78 -7.01
C LEU A 15 -2.05 2.85 -8.07
N THR A 16 -1.65 3.07 -9.31
CA THR A 16 -2.58 3.06 -10.44
C THR A 16 -2.36 1.78 -11.26
N LEU A 17 -3.45 1.03 -11.48
CA LEU A 17 -3.43 -0.21 -12.24
C LEU A 17 -4.40 -0.14 -13.41
N PRO A 18 -4.08 -0.84 -14.52
CA PRO A 18 -5.09 -1.10 -15.54
C PRO A 18 -6.25 -1.91 -14.96
N SER A 19 -7.45 -1.68 -15.47
CA SER A 19 -8.66 -2.36 -14.96
C SER A 19 -8.57 -3.89 -15.04
N GLU A 20 -7.96 -4.41 -16.07
CA GLU A 20 -7.76 -5.85 -16.22
C GLU A 20 -6.94 -6.46 -15.10
N GLU A 21 -5.85 -5.78 -14.72
CA GLU A 21 -4.99 -6.26 -13.64
C GLU A 21 -5.70 -6.16 -12.29
N ALA A 22 -6.48 -5.10 -12.06
CA ALA A 22 -7.25 -4.95 -10.84
C ALA A 22 -8.32 -6.04 -10.71
N GLN A 23 -8.94 -6.44 -11.79
CA GLN A 23 -9.95 -7.50 -11.80
C GLN A 23 -9.36 -8.88 -11.63
N ARG A 24 -8.26 -9.14 -12.30
CA ARG A 24 -7.58 -10.44 -12.29
C ARG A 24 -6.73 -10.67 -11.04
N GLY A 25 -6.30 -9.59 -10.41
CA GLY A 25 -5.31 -9.65 -9.36
C GLY A 25 -3.90 -9.70 -9.95
N THR A 26 -2.94 -9.17 -9.23
CA THR A 26 -1.57 -9.12 -9.71
C THR A 26 -0.61 -8.93 -8.55
N TRP A 27 0.67 -9.18 -8.78
CA TRP A 27 1.75 -8.79 -7.90
C TRP A 27 2.38 -7.53 -8.42
N VAL A 28 2.62 -6.58 -7.53
CA VAL A 28 3.33 -5.34 -7.88
C VAL A 28 4.54 -5.19 -6.94
N THR A 29 5.57 -4.53 -7.45
CA THR A 29 6.72 -4.13 -6.64
C THR A 29 6.70 -2.61 -6.56
N ILE A 30 6.64 -2.08 -5.34
CA ILE A 30 6.69 -0.64 -5.11
C ILE A 30 8.01 -0.28 -4.46
N ALA A 31 8.54 0.89 -4.81
CA ALA A 31 9.72 1.45 -4.15
C ALA A 31 9.27 2.55 -3.20
N ILE A 32 9.65 2.44 -1.96
CA ILE A 32 9.22 3.38 -0.93
C ILE A 32 10.34 3.63 0.07
N ASP A 33 10.46 4.87 0.52
CA ASP A 33 11.40 5.23 1.57
C ASP A 33 10.69 5.08 2.93
N ARG A 34 11.18 4.13 3.72
CA ARG A 34 10.66 3.84 5.06
C ARG A 34 11.54 4.45 6.16
N GLY A 35 12.44 5.37 5.81
CA GLY A 35 13.30 6.05 6.76
C GLY A 35 14.77 5.65 6.69
N GLN A 36 15.13 4.65 5.89
CA GLN A 36 16.50 4.15 5.74
C GLN A 36 16.91 4.03 4.27
N GLY A 37 16.36 4.91 3.42
CA GLY A 37 16.55 4.83 1.98
C GLY A 37 15.42 4.06 1.32
N ASN A 38 15.51 3.91 0.00
CA ASN A 38 14.47 3.22 -0.76
C ASN A 38 14.49 1.71 -0.55
N GLU A 39 13.33 1.16 -0.28
CA GLU A 39 13.12 -0.27 -0.18
C GLU A 39 12.10 -0.71 -1.22
N ARG A 40 12.25 -1.91 -1.72
CA ARG A 40 11.27 -2.52 -2.63
C ARG A 40 10.38 -3.46 -1.85
N LEU A 41 9.07 -3.27 -1.99
CA LEU A 41 8.08 -4.13 -1.37
C LEU A 41 7.27 -4.82 -2.46
N LYS A 42 7.15 -6.13 -2.33
CA LYS A 42 6.30 -6.92 -3.23
C LYS A 42 4.93 -7.06 -2.59
N VAL A 43 3.91 -6.60 -3.30
CA VAL A 43 2.55 -6.53 -2.79
C VAL A 43 1.62 -7.31 -3.71
N ARG A 44 0.77 -8.14 -3.10
CA ARG A 44 -0.28 -8.82 -3.84
C ARG A 44 -1.54 -7.97 -3.87
N ILE A 45 -2.05 -7.73 -5.08
CA ILE A 45 -3.32 -7.08 -5.28
C ILE A 45 -4.36 -8.17 -5.51
N PRO A 46 -5.35 -8.33 -4.61
CA PRO A 46 -6.32 -9.41 -4.76
C PRO A 46 -7.23 -9.21 -5.98
N PRO A 47 -7.73 -10.32 -6.57
CA PRO A 47 -8.68 -10.21 -7.68
C PRO A 47 -9.93 -9.44 -7.26
N GLY A 48 -10.50 -8.69 -8.20
CA GLY A 48 -11.73 -7.95 -7.95
C GLY A 48 -11.52 -6.67 -7.16
N THR A 49 -10.31 -6.16 -7.07
CA THR A 49 -10.02 -4.90 -6.40
C THR A 49 -10.69 -3.75 -7.12
N ARG A 50 -11.51 -3.00 -6.39
CA ARG A 50 -12.24 -1.85 -6.91
C ARG A 50 -11.44 -0.56 -6.83
N PRO A 51 -11.75 0.44 -7.68
CA PRO A 51 -11.12 1.75 -7.56
C PRO A 51 -11.33 2.34 -6.16
N GLY A 52 -10.27 2.92 -5.60
CA GLY A 52 -10.30 3.51 -4.27
C GLY A 52 -10.11 2.53 -3.13
N THR A 53 -9.90 1.26 -3.41
CA THR A 53 -9.63 0.25 -2.37
C THR A 53 -8.35 0.59 -1.65
N ARG A 54 -8.38 0.52 -0.32
CA ARG A 54 -7.20 0.69 0.52
C ARG A 54 -6.79 -0.64 1.10
N LEU A 55 -5.52 -0.96 0.93
CA LEU A 55 -4.91 -2.17 1.48
C LEU A 55 -3.97 -1.76 2.60
N ARG A 56 -4.17 -2.34 3.78
CA ARG A 56 -3.28 -2.11 4.91
C ARG A 56 -2.19 -3.16 4.94
N LEU A 57 -0.94 -2.71 4.90
CA LEU A 57 0.23 -3.57 5.01
C LEU A 57 0.84 -3.34 6.39
N THR A 58 0.51 -4.22 7.32
CA THR A 58 0.91 -4.11 8.71
C THR A 58 2.43 -4.18 8.86
N GLY A 59 3.01 -3.22 9.58
CA GLY A 59 4.44 -3.16 9.83
C GLY A 59 5.28 -2.72 8.63
N LYS A 60 4.67 -2.28 7.53
CA LYS A 60 5.38 -1.86 6.30
C LYS A 60 5.43 -0.34 6.13
N GLY A 61 5.02 0.40 7.15
CA GLY A 61 5.18 1.85 7.18
C GLY A 61 6.61 2.26 7.54
N ARG A 62 6.74 3.42 8.16
CA ARG A 62 8.05 3.93 8.56
C ARG A 62 8.70 3.03 9.61
N HIS A 63 10.01 2.80 9.48
CA HIS A 63 10.76 2.09 10.50
C HIS A 63 10.74 2.86 11.81
N HIS A 64 10.38 2.19 12.88
CA HIS A 64 10.26 2.79 14.20
C HIS A 64 10.39 1.73 15.30
N ILE A 65 10.93 2.11 16.44
CA ILE A 65 11.04 1.26 17.63
C ILE A 65 10.05 1.79 18.66
N PRO A 66 9.23 0.96 19.32
CA PRO A 66 9.26 -0.53 19.33
C PRO A 66 8.54 -1.18 18.14
N GLU A 67 7.70 -0.47 17.41
CA GLU A 67 6.95 -1.01 16.31
C GLU A 67 6.99 -0.08 15.10
N ASN A 68 7.16 -0.67 13.91
CA ASN A 68 7.02 0.07 12.67
C ASN A 68 5.57 0.55 12.50
N GLY A 69 5.39 1.63 11.78
CA GLY A 69 4.07 2.02 11.31
C GLY A 69 3.55 1.07 10.23
N ASP A 70 2.38 1.36 9.71
CA ASP A 70 1.74 0.59 8.66
C ASP A 70 1.78 1.35 7.33
N LEU A 71 1.69 0.62 6.23
CA LEU A 71 1.57 1.21 4.90
C LEU A 71 0.13 1.04 4.42
N TYR A 72 -0.47 2.14 4.01
CA TYR A 72 -1.80 2.16 3.40
C TYR A 72 -1.65 2.38 1.90
N LEU A 73 -1.99 1.35 1.14
CA LEU A 73 -1.91 1.36 -0.31
C LEU A 73 -3.30 1.64 -0.88
N THR A 74 -3.46 2.77 -1.57
CA THR A 74 -4.70 3.09 -2.27
C THR A 74 -4.58 2.66 -3.72
N VAL A 75 -5.47 1.79 -4.16
CA VAL A 75 -5.48 1.30 -5.54
C VAL A 75 -6.39 2.19 -6.37
N LYS A 76 -5.84 2.77 -7.41
CA LYS A 76 -6.58 3.52 -8.41
C LYS A 76 -6.61 2.70 -9.70
N VAL A 77 -7.71 2.77 -10.41
CA VAL A 77 -7.87 2.06 -11.67
C VAL A 77 -7.89 3.06 -12.81
N ALA A 78 -7.02 2.83 -13.77
CA ALA A 78 -6.92 3.69 -14.95
C ALA A 78 -8.07 3.44 -15.92
#